data_4c1b83a5596f7ae4ea0a947988060773
#
_entry.id   4c1b83a5596f7ae4ea0a947988060773
#
_cell.length_a   1.000
_cell.length_b   1.000
_cell.length_c   1.000
_cell.angle_alpha   90.00
_cell.angle_beta   90.00
_cell.angle_gamma   90.00
#
_symmetry.space_group_name_H-M   'P 1'
#
loop_
_entity.id
_entity.type
_entity.pdbx_description
1 polymer ?
#
loop_
_entity_poly.entity_id
_entity_poly.type
_entity_poly.pdbx_seq_one_letter_code
_entity_poly.pdbx_strand_id
1 'polypeptide(L)'
;RQPCFFNPADYERYLQDLRELCLQHQCRLHAWVLMTNHVHLLLTPQCSGAKSVLMQCLGRRYVRHINDRYFRTGTLWEGRYKACLIGDDDYLLTCMRYIELNPVRAGMVADPDDYPWSSHHATAHGRDAHLLQPHRSWLAFEHDPIQRQQRWRAFVMAGITHDDPDPLRLCLQRQHPYGSDRFRAAIDAQLGRRRGE
;
A
#
# COMPACT_ATOMS: atom_id res chain seq x y z
N ARG A 1 2.38 -7.21 17.87
CA ARG A 1 2.95 -5.93 17.36
C ARG A 1 2.34 -4.78 18.12
N GLN A 2 3.16 -3.80 18.52
CA GLN A 2 2.68 -2.60 19.21
C GLN A 2 2.00 -1.66 18.21
N PRO A 3 1.00 -0.85 18.65
CA PRO A 3 0.42 0.22 17.83
C PRO A 3 1.50 1.21 17.38
N CYS A 4 1.36 1.72 16.17
CA CYS A 4 2.18 2.81 15.66
C CYS A 4 1.37 4.09 15.41
N PHE A 5 0.05 4.02 15.52
CA PHE A 5 -0.87 5.16 15.52
C PHE A 5 -1.71 5.11 16.79
N PHE A 6 -1.80 6.21 17.53
CA PHE A 6 -2.43 6.27 18.86
C PHE A 6 -3.68 7.16 18.84
N ASN A 7 -3.77 8.10 17.91
CA ASN A 7 -4.95 8.95 17.70
C ASN A 7 -5.06 9.40 16.24
N PRO A 8 -6.20 10.00 15.83
CA PRO A 8 -6.39 10.47 14.45
C PRO A 8 -5.30 11.39 13.90
N ALA A 9 -4.78 12.31 14.74
CA ALA A 9 -3.75 13.25 14.30
C ALA A 9 -2.41 12.56 13.93
N ASP A 10 -2.15 11.35 14.42
CA ASP A 10 -0.97 10.59 14.04
C ASP A 10 -1.11 10.05 12.61
N TYR A 11 -2.30 9.61 12.24
CA TYR A 11 -2.62 9.18 10.87
C TYR A 11 -2.52 10.36 9.89
N GLU A 12 -3.11 11.50 10.24
CA GLU A 12 -3.06 12.73 9.43
C GLU A 12 -1.60 13.17 9.21
N ARG A 13 -0.80 13.17 10.27
CA ARG A 13 0.62 13.50 10.20
C ARG A 13 1.38 12.55 9.29
N TYR A 14 1.14 11.25 9.38
CA TYR A 14 1.77 10.28 8.51
C TYR A 14 1.41 10.51 7.03
N LEU A 15 0.14 10.78 6.74
CA LEU A 15 -0.33 11.06 5.37
C LEU A 15 0.25 12.36 4.82
N GLN A 16 0.37 13.40 5.65
CA GLN A 16 1.03 14.64 5.27
C GLN A 16 2.50 14.41 4.90
N ASP A 17 3.27 13.74 5.79
CA ASP A 17 4.67 13.40 5.53
C ASP A 17 4.82 12.52 4.28
N LEU A 18 3.94 11.55 4.09
CA LEU A 18 3.92 10.67 2.92
C LEU A 18 3.69 11.47 1.62
N ARG A 19 2.74 12.40 1.61
CA ARG A 19 2.45 13.26 0.47
C ARG A 19 3.67 14.11 0.08
N GLU A 20 4.24 14.83 1.03
CA GLU A 20 5.40 15.68 0.81
C GLU A 20 6.58 14.88 0.26
N LEU A 21 6.86 13.73 0.87
CA LEU A 21 7.99 12.89 0.49
C LEU A 21 7.78 12.16 -0.84
N CYS A 22 6.54 11.78 -1.18
CA CYS A 22 6.21 11.23 -2.49
C CYS A 22 6.53 12.24 -3.61
N LEU A 23 6.16 13.52 -3.42
CA LEU A 23 6.48 14.60 -4.35
C LEU A 23 7.99 14.83 -4.41
N GLN A 24 8.66 14.97 -3.26
CA GLN A 24 10.08 15.26 -3.16
C GLN A 24 10.96 14.16 -3.80
N HIS A 25 10.58 12.90 -3.63
CA HIS A 25 11.35 11.75 -4.12
C HIS A 25 10.76 11.11 -5.36
N GLN A 26 9.83 11.79 -6.04
CA GLN A 26 9.27 11.34 -7.32
C GLN A 26 8.73 9.90 -7.25
N CYS A 27 7.95 9.59 -6.22
CA CYS A 27 7.25 8.33 -6.06
C CYS A 27 5.75 8.56 -6.28
N ARG A 28 5.13 7.82 -7.23
CA ARG A 28 3.69 7.85 -7.46
C ARG A 28 3.01 6.85 -6.54
N LEU A 29 2.13 7.33 -5.67
CA LEU A 29 1.35 6.48 -4.77
C LEU A 29 0.02 6.12 -5.43
N HIS A 30 -0.32 4.83 -5.46
CA HIS A 30 -1.50 4.29 -6.16
C HIS A 30 -2.57 3.76 -5.21
N ALA A 31 -2.16 3.16 -4.09
CA ALA A 31 -3.05 2.72 -3.02
C ALA A 31 -2.31 2.71 -1.68
N TRP A 32 -3.06 2.87 -0.60
CA TRP A 32 -2.51 2.84 0.75
C TRP A 32 -3.55 2.44 1.79
N VAL A 33 -3.09 1.89 2.89
CA VAL A 33 -3.86 1.72 4.12
C VAL A 33 -2.94 1.85 5.33
N LEU A 34 -3.39 2.59 6.33
CA LEU A 34 -2.72 2.74 7.61
C LEU A 34 -3.47 1.91 8.66
N MET A 35 -2.94 0.73 8.95
CA MET A 35 -3.45 -0.12 10.03
C MET A 35 -2.92 0.37 11.38
N THR A 36 -3.51 -0.06 12.48
CA THR A 36 -3.08 0.40 13.83
C THR A 36 -1.59 0.16 14.12
N ASN A 37 -0.98 -0.87 13.53
CA ASN A 37 0.39 -1.31 13.86
C ASN A 37 1.29 -1.57 12.64
N HIS A 38 0.84 -1.25 11.44
CA HIS A 38 1.60 -1.34 10.19
C HIS A 38 0.92 -0.57 9.07
N VAL A 39 1.63 -0.41 7.95
CA VAL A 39 1.12 0.28 6.77
C VAL A 39 1.36 -0.56 5.51
N HIS A 40 0.47 -0.42 4.54
CA HIS A 40 0.68 -0.91 3.18
C HIS A 40 0.65 0.25 2.21
N LEU A 41 1.62 0.30 1.31
CA LEU A 41 1.73 1.33 0.27
C LEU A 41 1.99 0.64 -1.07
N LEU A 42 1.23 0.97 -2.09
CA LEU A 42 1.48 0.60 -3.47
C LEU A 42 1.98 1.84 -4.21
N LEU A 43 3.22 1.80 -4.67
CA LEU A 43 3.84 2.96 -5.31
C LEU A 43 4.75 2.57 -6.49
N THR A 44 4.92 3.52 -7.42
CA THR A 44 5.89 3.43 -8.51
C THR A 44 6.95 4.51 -8.34
N PRO A 45 8.21 4.15 -8.03
CA PRO A 45 9.33 5.10 -8.04
C PRO A 45 9.68 5.48 -9.47
N GLN A 46 9.95 6.77 -9.71
CA GLN A 46 10.33 7.25 -11.05
C GLN A 46 11.85 7.11 -11.31
N CYS A 47 12.65 6.98 -10.23
CA CYS A 47 14.10 6.84 -10.31
C CYS A 47 14.57 5.67 -9.43
N SER A 48 15.73 5.12 -9.78
CA SER A 48 16.40 4.10 -8.97
C SER A 48 16.70 4.65 -7.58
N GLY A 49 16.43 3.84 -6.53
CA GLY A 49 16.66 4.22 -5.15
C GLY A 49 15.59 5.10 -4.50
N ALA A 50 14.72 5.78 -5.27
CA ALA A 50 13.71 6.71 -4.76
C ALA A 50 12.83 6.11 -3.67
N LYS A 51 12.34 4.87 -3.86
CA LYS A 51 11.57 4.13 -2.84
C LYS A 51 12.34 4.00 -1.52
N SER A 52 13.63 3.69 -1.57
CA SER A 52 14.42 3.46 -0.36
C SER A 52 14.63 4.75 0.41
N VAL A 53 14.89 5.85 -0.29
CA VAL A 53 15.02 7.19 0.31
C VAL A 53 13.69 7.65 0.90
N LEU A 54 12.58 7.50 0.15
CA LEU A 54 11.23 7.80 0.63
C LEU A 54 10.94 7.10 1.95
N MET A 55 11.09 5.78 2.00
CA MET A 55 10.79 4.97 3.18
C MET A 55 11.70 5.31 4.38
N GLN A 56 12.96 5.63 4.13
CA GLN A 56 13.89 6.04 5.17
C GLN A 56 13.50 7.40 5.76
N CYS A 57 13.19 8.38 4.92
CA CYS A 57 12.78 9.72 5.35
C CYS A 57 11.45 9.68 6.10
N LEU A 58 10.45 8.97 5.56
CA LEU A 58 9.15 8.80 6.17
C LEU A 58 9.26 8.13 7.55
N GLY A 59 10.01 7.04 7.63
CA GLY A 59 10.23 6.35 8.90
C GLY A 59 10.89 7.24 9.95
N ARG A 60 11.92 8.02 9.60
CA ARG A 60 12.59 8.93 10.54
C ARG A 60 11.69 10.08 10.99
N ARG A 61 10.96 10.72 10.05
CA ARG A 61 10.05 11.84 10.39
C ARG A 61 8.97 11.38 11.34
N TYR A 62 8.34 10.25 11.02
CA TYR A 62 7.24 9.75 11.81
C TYR A 62 7.69 9.23 13.20
N VAL A 63 8.80 8.51 13.30
CA VAL A 63 9.35 8.08 14.60
C VAL A 63 9.68 9.29 15.47
N ARG A 64 10.28 10.34 14.91
CA ARG A 64 10.53 11.58 15.67
C ARG A 64 9.25 12.19 16.18
N HIS A 65 8.22 12.35 15.32
CA HIS A 65 6.92 12.89 15.70
C HIS A 65 6.29 12.11 16.87
N ILE A 66 6.28 10.78 16.80
CA ILE A 66 5.71 9.93 17.85
C ILE A 66 6.52 10.02 19.14
N ASN A 67 7.85 10.00 19.05
CA ASN A 67 8.71 10.10 20.23
C ASN A 67 8.54 11.43 20.94
N ASP A 68 8.52 12.55 20.19
CA ASP A 68 8.33 13.89 20.73
C ASP A 68 6.94 14.05 21.35
N ARG A 69 5.89 13.57 20.67
CA ARG A 69 4.50 13.70 21.11
C ARG A 69 4.17 12.87 22.36
N TYR A 70 4.73 11.66 22.45
CA TYR A 70 4.39 10.67 23.49
C TYR A 70 5.53 10.44 24.50
N PHE A 71 6.55 11.31 24.50
CA PHE A 71 7.70 11.23 25.40
C PHE A 71 8.39 9.87 25.38
N ARG A 72 8.55 9.30 24.17
CA ARG A 72 9.16 8.00 23.94
C ARG A 72 10.58 8.15 23.41
N THR A 73 11.33 7.06 23.50
CA THR A 73 12.66 6.93 22.89
C THR A 73 12.76 5.64 22.08
N GLY A 74 13.71 5.58 21.16
CA GLY A 74 13.96 4.40 20.35
C GLY A 74 13.13 4.32 19.07
N THR A 75 13.12 3.14 18.46
CA THR A 75 12.38 2.90 17.21
C THR A 75 10.91 2.52 17.45
N LEU A 76 10.07 2.85 16.49
CA LEU A 76 8.67 2.43 16.44
C LEU A 76 8.50 1.18 15.56
N TRP A 77 9.41 0.99 14.60
CA TRP A 77 9.33 -0.06 13.60
C TRP A 77 10.17 -1.29 13.97
N GLU A 78 9.61 -2.48 13.75
CA GLU A 78 10.27 -3.78 14.03
C GLU A 78 11.32 -4.16 12.96
N GLY A 79 11.98 -3.20 12.36
CA GLY A 79 13.00 -3.42 11.35
C GLY A 79 12.73 -2.69 10.04
N ARG A 80 13.42 -3.12 8.97
CA ARG A 80 13.25 -2.51 7.65
C ARG A 80 11.91 -2.89 7.03
N TYR A 81 11.34 -1.99 6.21
CA TYR A 81 10.15 -2.28 5.43
C TYR A 81 10.37 -3.49 4.51
N LYS A 82 9.31 -4.27 4.31
CA LYS A 82 9.27 -5.34 3.31
C LYS A 82 8.69 -4.79 2.01
N ALA A 83 9.20 -5.26 0.88
CA ALA A 83 8.70 -4.85 -0.43
C ALA A 83 8.76 -6.02 -1.40
N CYS A 84 7.78 -6.09 -2.31
CA CYS A 84 7.81 -6.97 -3.47
C CYS A 84 7.50 -6.17 -4.74
N LEU A 85 7.98 -6.65 -5.86
CA LEU A 85 7.61 -6.10 -7.16
C LEU A 85 6.24 -6.66 -7.55
N ILE A 86 5.38 -5.79 -8.06
CA ILE A 86 4.07 -6.17 -8.58
C ILE A 86 4.18 -6.22 -10.10
N GLY A 87 3.70 -7.32 -10.68
CA GLY A 87 3.68 -7.53 -12.14
C GLY A 87 2.51 -6.85 -12.82
N ASP A 88 1.96 -7.56 -13.79
CA ASP A 88 0.94 -7.14 -14.74
C ASP A 88 -0.27 -6.44 -14.13
N ASP A 89 -1.09 -5.83 -14.97
CA ASP A 89 -2.22 -4.98 -14.61
C ASP A 89 -3.23 -5.67 -13.68
N ASP A 90 -3.54 -6.95 -13.90
CA ASP A 90 -4.45 -7.73 -13.04
C ASP A 90 -3.91 -7.94 -11.62
N TYR A 91 -2.59 -8.19 -11.51
CA TYR A 91 -1.92 -8.32 -10.21
C TYR A 91 -1.88 -6.98 -9.46
N LEU A 92 -1.75 -5.88 -10.19
CA LEU A 92 -1.78 -4.55 -9.59
C LEU A 92 -3.17 -4.23 -9.03
N LEU A 93 -4.24 -4.47 -9.80
CA LEU A 93 -5.61 -4.26 -9.33
C LEU A 93 -5.95 -5.16 -8.13
N THR A 94 -5.50 -6.42 -8.16
CA THR A 94 -5.63 -7.33 -7.02
C THR A 94 -4.86 -6.82 -5.78
N CYS A 95 -3.67 -6.25 -5.98
CA CYS A 95 -2.90 -5.64 -4.90
C CYS A 95 -3.59 -4.41 -4.31
N MET A 96 -4.18 -3.54 -5.15
CA MET A 96 -4.97 -2.40 -4.68
C MET A 96 -6.16 -2.86 -3.84
N ARG A 97 -6.95 -3.84 -4.35
CA ARG A 97 -8.06 -4.45 -3.62
C ARG A 97 -7.62 -5.04 -2.28
N TYR A 98 -6.51 -5.78 -2.27
CA TYR A 98 -5.94 -6.34 -1.04
C TYR A 98 -5.66 -5.24 0.00
N ILE A 99 -5.03 -4.14 -0.43
CA ILE A 99 -4.69 -3.02 0.46
C ILE A 99 -5.97 -2.41 1.06
N GLU A 100 -6.98 -2.18 0.25
CA GLU A 100 -8.25 -1.57 0.68
C GLU A 100 -9.10 -2.48 1.56
N LEU A 101 -9.00 -3.80 1.40
CA LEU A 101 -9.69 -4.79 2.22
C LEU A 101 -8.95 -5.18 3.51
N ASN A 102 -7.74 -4.69 3.74
CA ASN A 102 -6.99 -5.05 4.95
C ASN A 102 -7.76 -4.81 6.26
N PRO A 103 -8.46 -3.67 6.46
CA PRO A 103 -9.23 -3.44 7.68
C PRO A 103 -10.38 -4.43 7.87
N VAL A 104 -11.07 -4.82 6.79
CA VAL A 104 -12.14 -5.82 6.84
C VAL A 104 -11.57 -7.20 7.18
N ARG A 105 -10.50 -7.61 6.52
CA ARG A 105 -9.80 -8.88 6.78
C ARG A 105 -9.20 -8.96 8.18
N ALA A 106 -8.88 -7.82 8.77
CA ALA A 106 -8.42 -7.73 10.16
C ALA A 106 -9.57 -7.68 11.18
N GLY A 107 -10.83 -7.71 10.74
CA GLY A 107 -12.00 -7.61 11.59
C GLY A 107 -12.17 -6.25 12.30
N MET A 108 -11.54 -5.20 11.75
CA MET A 108 -11.64 -3.86 12.34
C MET A 108 -12.94 -3.15 11.95
N VAL A 109 -13.43 -3.41 10.74
CA VAL A 109 -14.70 -2.91 10.19
C VAL A 109 -15.35 -4.02 9.37
N ALA A 110 -16.66 -3.90 9.12
CA ALA A 110 -17.41 -4.84 8.27
C ALA A 110 -17.37 -4.43 6.79
N ASP A 111 -17.31 -3.13 6.54
CA ASP A 111 -17.28 -2.53 5.21
C ASP A 111 -16.02 -1.66 5.06
N PRO A 112 -15.29 -1.72 3.92
CA PRO A 112 -14.14 -0.85 3.69
C PRO A 112 -14.49 0.66 3.70
N ASP A 113 -15.75 1.02 3.44
CA ASP A 113 -16.25 2.41 3.56
C ASP A 113 -16.22 2.92 5.01
N ASP A 114 -16.26 2.05 6.01
CA ASP A 114 -16.22 2.43 7.42
C ASP A 114 -14.80 2.71 7.94
N TYR A 115 -13.76 2.48 7.09
CA TYR A 115 -12.38 2.69 7.50
C TYR A 115 -11.76 3.94 6.85
N PRO A 116 -11.58 5.04 7.61
CA PRO A 116 -11.15 6.32 7.03
C PRO A 116 -9.67 6.36 6.63
N TRP A 117 -8.85 5.43 7.13
CA TRP A 117 -7.40 5.45 6.95
C TRP A 117 -6.95 4.51 5.82
N SER A 118 -7.65 4.59 4.68
CA SER A 118 -7.30 3.86 3.45
C SER A 118 -7.57 4.70 2.20
N SER A 119 -7.00 4.26 1.07
CA SER A 119 -7.28 4.87 -0.23
C SER A 119 -8.68 4.56 -0.78
N HIS A 120 -9.48 3.71 -0.11
CA HIS A 120 -10.78 3.27 -0.60
C HIS A 120 -11.72 4.42 -0.91
N HIS A 121 -11.81 5.43 -0.03
CA HIS A 121 -12.65 6.60 -0.27
C HIS A 121 -12.27 7.37 -1.55
N ALA A 122 -10.99 7.39 -1.90
CA ALA A 122 -10.53 8.04 -3.12
C ALA A 122 -10.84 7.20 -4.37
N THR A 123 -10.57 5.90 -4.34
CA THR A 123 -10.75 5.00 -5.47
C THR A 123 -12.21 4.66 -5.73
N ALA A 124 -12.98 4.41 -4.66
CA ALA A 124 -14.38 3.99 -4.73
C ALA A 124 -15.37 5.15 -4.83
N HIS A 125 -15.04 6.34 -4.31
CA HIS A 125 -15.95 7.47 -4.22
C HIS A 125 -15.38 8.78 -4.78
N GLY A 126 -14.11 8.82 -5.20
CA GLY A 126 -13.45 10.02 -5.68
C GLY A 126 -13.20 11.09 -4.62
N ARG A 127 -13.27 10.74 -3.34
CA ARG A 127 -13.05 11.66 -2.21
C ARG A 127 -11.56 11.70 -1.83
N ASP A 128 -11.07 12.87 -1.42
CA ASP A 128 -9.72 13.04 -0.86
C ASP A 128 -8.57 12.42 -1.68
N ALA A 129 -8.71 12.46 -3.02
CA ALA A 129 -7.77 11.83 -3.94
C ALA A 129 -6.41 12.55 -4.06
N HIS A 130 -6.17 13.63 -3.30
CA HIS A 130 -4.99 14.50 -3.44
C HIS A 130 -3.65 13.81 -3.20
N LEU A 131 -3.63 12.70 -2.47
CA LEU A 131 -2.44 11.91 -2.21
C LEU A 131 -2.15 10.90 -3.32
N LEU A 132 -3.19 10.45 -4.03
CA LEU A 132 -3.08 9.40 -5.03
C LEU A 132 -2.69 9.95 -6.40
N GLN A 133 -1.85 9.18 -7.08
CA GLN A 133 -1.63 9.29 -8.53
C GLN A 133 -2.14 8.00 -9.17
N PRO A 134 -3.31 8.04 -9.85
CA PRO A 134 -3.93 6.85 -10.39
C PRO A 134 -3.01 6.11 -11.34
N HIS A 135 -2.90 4.78 -11.18
CA HIS A 135 -2.14 3.95 -12.11
C HIS A 135 -2.92 3.76 -13.42
N ARG A 136 -2.20 3.60 -14.55
CA ARG A 136 -2.83 3.38 -15.86
C ARG A 136 -3.79 2.20 -15.87
N SER A 137 -3.47 1.11 -15.19
CA SER A 137 -4.30 -0.09 -15.08
C SER A 137 -5.63 0.19 -14.39
N TRP A 138 -5.64 1.03 -13.33
CA TRP A 138 -6.87 1.46 -12.68
C TRP A 138 -7.66 2.44 -13.56
N LEU A 139 -7.01 3.32 -14.31
CA LEU A 139 -7.69 4.20 -15.28
C LEU A 139 -8.29 3.40 -16.44
N ALA A 140 -7.63 2.32 -16.88
CA ALA A 140 -8.10 1.42 -17.93
C ALA A 140 -9.19 0.44 -17.46
N PHE A 141 -9.38 0.27 -16.14
CA PHE A 141 -10.40 -0.61 -15.57
C PHE A 141 -11.82 -0.22 -15.99
N GLU A 142 -12.08 1.09 -16.14
CA GLU A 142 -13.25 1.66 -16.76
C GLU A 142 -12.95 3.12 -17.15
N HIS A 143 -13.38 3.55 -18.34
CA HIS A 143 -13.06 4.89 -18.87
C HIS A 143 -13.87 5.99 -18.18
N ASP A 144 -15.16 5.77 -17.95
CA ASP A 144 -16.01 6.73 -17.23
C ASP A 144 -15.67 6.72 -15.74
N PRO A 145 -15.36 7.88 -15.14
CA PRO A 145 -14.95 7.96 -13.74
C PRO A 145 -16.02 7.46 -12.76
N ILE A 146 -17.29 7.71 -13.01
CA ILE A 146 -18.40 7.32 -12.13
C ILE A 146 -18.61 5.80 -12.21
N GLN A 147 -18.64 5.26 -13.44
CA GLN A 147 -18.75 3.82 -13.67
C GLN A 147 -17.53 3.09 -13.11
N ARG A 148 -16.32 3.64 -13.24
CA ARG A 148 -15.10 3.09 -12.67
C ARG A 148 -15.20 2.95 -11.16
N GLN A 149 -15.68 3.97 -10.45
CA GLN A 149 -15.89 3.93 -9.01
C GLN A 149 -16.91 2.85 -8.62
N GLN A 150 -18.02 2.75 -9.35
CA GLN A 150 -19.06 1.74 -9.09
C GLN A 150 -18.53 0.32 -9.31
N ARG A 151 -17.85 0.08 -10.44
CA ARG A 151 -17.25 -1.23 -10.74
C ARG A 151 -16.12 -1.56 -9.77
N TRP A 152 -15.37 -0.55 -9.34
CA TRP A 152 -14.31 -0.73 -8.35
C TRP A 152 -14.87 -1.19 -6.99
N ARG A 153 -15.92 -0.54 -6.49
CA ARG A 153 -16.61 -0.99 -5.27
C ARG A 153 -17.07 -2.45 -5.39
N ALA A 154 -17.74 -2.79 -6.48
CA ALA A 154 -18.18 -4.17 -6.71
C ALA A 154 -16.99 -5.14 -6.73
N PHE A 155 -15.89 -4.79 -7.37
CA PHE A 155 -14.67 -5.59 -7.42
C PHE A 155 -14.01 -5.76 -6.05
N VAL A 156 -13.97 -4.69 -5.24
CA VAL A 156 -13.45 -4.75 -3.86
C VAL A 156 -14.34 -5.64 -3.01
N MET A 157 -15.65 -5.41 -3.00
CA MET A 157 -16.61 -6.18 -2.21
C MET A 157 -16.60 -7.68 -2.55
N ALA A 158 -16.47 -8.03 -3.82
CA ALA A 158 -16.33 -9.43 -4.24
C ALA A 158 -15.11 -10.14 -3.64
N GLY A 159 -14.10 -9.40 -3.16
CA GLY A 159 -12.91 -9.95 -2.50
C GLY A 159 -13.09 -10.29 -1.02
N ILE A 160 -14.23 -9.96 -0.41
CA ILE A 160 -14.49 -10.24 1.02
C ILE A 160 -14.74 -11.75 1.25
N THR A 161 -15.34 -12.44 0.30
CA THR A 161 -15.78 -13.83 0.43
C THR A 161 -14.69 -14.89 0.21
N HIS A 162 -13.47 -14.49 -0.12
CA HIS A 162 -12.40 -15.44 -0.41
C HIS A 162 -11.50 -15.65 0.81
N ASP A 163 -11.65 -16.79 1.44
CA ASP A 163 -10.83 -17.33 2.54
C ASP A 163 -9.47 -17.89 2.07
N ASP A 164 -9.11 -17.66 0.81
CA ASP A 164 -7.88 -18.19 0.23
C ASP A 164 -6.62 -17.59 0.89
N PRO A 165 -5.60 -18.44 1.11
CA PRO A 165 -4.30 -17.97 1.59
C PRO A 165 -3.80 -16.89 0.64
N ASP A 166 -3.55 -15.71 1.18
CA ASP A 166 -3.24 -14.52 0.42
C ASP A 166 -1.84 -14.62 -0.22
N PRO A 167 -1.74 -14.93 -1.53
CA PRO A 167 -0.45 -15.08 -2.22
C PRO A 167 0.39 -13.82 -2.15
N LEU A 168 -0.25 -12.64 -2.13
CA LEU A 168 0.44 -11.36 -2.02
C LEU A 168 1.12 -11.21 -0.66
N ARG A 169 0.45 -11.63 0.42
CA ARG A 169 1.03 -11.62 1.77
C ARG A 169 2.29 -12.49 1.84
N LEU A 170 2.26 -13.67 1.22
CA LEU A 170 3.41 -14.58 1.15
C LEU A 170 4.55 -13.95 0.33
N CYS A 171 4.25 -13.40 -0.84
CA CYS A 171 5.22 -12.71 -1.68
C CYS A 171 5.87 -11.53 -0.93
N LEU A 172 5.07 -10.73 -0.22
CA LEU A 172 5.56 -9.61 0.57
C LEU A 172 6.45 -10.08 1.74
N GLN A 173 6.05 -11.14 2.45
CA GLN A 173 6.85 -11.70 3.55
C GLN A 173 8.21 -12.21 3.07
N ARG A 174 8.24 -12.89 1.93
CA ARG A 174 9.43 -13.47 1.30
C ARG A 174 10.19 -12.47 0.44
N GLN A 175 9.63 -11.29 0.21
CA GLN A 175 10.14 -10.27 -0.72
C GLN A 175 10.34 -10.81 -2.15
N HIS A 176 9.43 -11.70 -2.57
CA HIS A 176 9.40 -12.26 -3.92
C HIS A 176 8.47 -11.44 -4.83
N PRO A 177 8.70 -11.42 -6.16
CA PRO A 177 7.80 -10.76 -7.10
C PRO A 177 6.40 -11.39 -7.07
N TYR A 178 5.36 -10.56 -7.10
CA TYR A 178 3.96 -10.96 -7.25
C TYR A 178 3.50 -10.66 -8.67
N GLY A 179 3.25 -11.70 -9.45
CA GLY A 179 2.93 -11.60 -10.86
C GLY A 179 2.87 -12.97 -11.53
N SER A 180 2.69 -12.98 -12.86
CA SER A 180 2.70 -14.19 -13.68
C SER A 180 4.04 -14.96 -13.56
N ASP A 181 4.04 -16.24 -13.92
CA ASP A 181 5.27 -17.05 -13.93
C ASP A 181 6.34 -16.44 -14.85
N ARG A 182 5.91 -15.90 -15.99
CA ARG A 182 6.79 -15.20 -16.92
C ARG A 182 7.43 -13.96 -16.29
N PHE A 183 6.63 -13.15 -15.57
CA PHE A 183 7.13 -11.99 -14.86
C PHE A 183 8.14 -12.37 -13.78
N ARG A 184 7.79 -13.36 -12.95
CA ARG A 184 8.68 -13.86 -11.89
C ARG A 184 10.01 -14.37 -12.46
N ALA A 185 9.94 -15.17 -13.52
CA ALA A 185 11.13 -15.69 -14.18
C ALA A 185 12.03 -14.58 -14.77
N ALA A 186 11.43 -13.54 -15.35
CA ALA A 186 12.17 -12.39 -15.87
C ALA A 186 12.89 -11.61 -14.76
N ILE A 187 12.22 -11.38 -13.63
CA ILE A 187 12.82 -10.69 -12.48
C ILE A 187 13.94 -11.54 -11.85
N ASP A 188 13.74 -12.84 -11.68
CA ASP A 188 14.76 -13.74 -11.13
C ASP A 188 16.00 -13.79 -12.01
N ALA A 189 15.83 -13.80 -13.34
CA ALA A 189 16.93 -13.71 -14.29
C ALA A 189 17.72 -12.39 -14.15
N GLN A 190 17.02 -11.26 -14.02
CA GLN A 190 17.65 -9.94 -13.85
C GLN A 190 18.40 -9.82 -12.52
N LEU A 191 17.91 -10.44 -11.47
CA LEU A 191 18.53 -10.41 -10.14
C LEU A 191 19.61 -11.47 -9.94
N GLY A 192 19.89 -12.32 -10.95
CA GLY A 192 20.83 -13.44 -10.84
C GLY A 192 20.39 -14.49 -9.81
N ARG A 193 19.12 -14.51 -9.41
CA ARG A 193 18.58 -15.50 -8.49
C ARG A 193 18.33 -16.79 -9.26
N ARG A 194 19.15 -17.82 -9.01
CA ARG A 194 18.80 -19.19 -9.41
C ARG A 194 17.56 -19.59 -8.62
N ARG A 195 16.54 -20.16 -9.31
CA ARG A 195 15.44 -20.85 -8.61
C ARG A 195 16.09 -21.92 -7.73
N GLY A 196 16.03 -21.75 -6.42
CA GLY A 196 16.33 -22.82 -5.50
C GLY A 196 15.35 -23.95 -5.75
N GLU A 197 15.88 -25.14 -5.91
CA GLU A 197 15.18 -26.41 -6.00
C GLU A 197 14.27 -26.63 -4.80
#